data_587831591070244d4ee164ce9babe3c5
#
_entry.id   587831591070244d4ee164ce9babe3c5
#
_cell.length_a   1.000
_cell.length_b   1.000
_cell.length_c   1.000
_cell.angle_alpha   90.00
_cell.angle_beta   90.00
_cell.angle_gamma   90.00
#
_symmetry.space_group_name_H-M   'P 1'
#
loop_
_entity.id
_entity.type
_entity.pdbx_description
1 polymer ?
#
loop_
_entity_poly.entity_id
_entity_poly.type
_entity_poly.pdbx_seq_one_letter_code
_entity_poly.pdbx_strand_id
1 'polypeptide(L)'
;IIGLINFMKGNDYFDYDGDCVVTELRDHVMGDVYHSQLVEVGPPDMNIDFKSFNEEAYHRSTRGYARFKVEQAKRQNVIYAGANSGILHAIAAKEGNGYLGGEEIWGFIPPFVAAKLPQIINPEYDKSSGGGTNPIFGVDGSPVIHDAFIRGYNFRGELEGSRSWRTLLFVPYGRGGAGFSLLDVTDPIPSGNRGPIHMVSVFNDRINNRVLVADVLGRISAIEYNSTSSSLMNSAEGEVATDNYNDAREKTELATSDPNYDANALTDIATCSTATDFRTQWNSFFYKGRT
;
A
#
# COMPACT_ATOMS: atom_id res chain seq x y z
N ILE A 1 -14.35 20.95 -4.61
CA ILE A 1 -13.08 20.41 -4.06
C ILE A 1 -12.91 20.85 -2.59
N ILE A 2 -13.02 22.15 -2.26
CA ILE A 2 -12.87 22.65 -0.89
C ILE A 2 -13.85 21.99 0.08
N GLY A 3 -15.12 21.86 -0.28
CA GLY A 3 -16.10 21.18 0.53
C GLY A 3 -15.79 19.72 0.78
N LEU A 4 -15.30 19.00 -0.24
CA LEU A 4 -14.85 17.62 -0.08
C LEU A 4 -13.69 17.53 0.92
N ILE A 5 -12.71 18.43 0.82
CA ILE A 5 -11.57 18.47 1.74
C ILE A 5 -12.04 18.75 3.17
N ASN A 6 -12.94 19.68 3.36
CA ASN A 6 -13.49 20.01 4.68
C ASN A 6 -14.27 18.83 5.25
N PHE A 7 -15.10 18.20 4.44
CA PHE A 7 -15.81 16.98 4.85
C PHE A 7 -14.85 15.86 5.26
N MET A 8 -13.79 15.61 4.48
CA MET A 8 -12.79 14.60 4.83
C MET A 8 -11.98 14.94 6.09
N LYS A 9 -11.86 16.22 6.43
CA LYS A 9 -11.29 16.68 7.71
C LYS A 9 -12.25 16.56 8.90
N GLY A 10 -13.47 16.13 8.66
CA GLY A 10 -14.47 15.92 9.70
C GLY A 10 -15.49 17.06 9.87
N ASN A 11 -15.39 18.13 9.09
CA ASN A 11 -16.38 19.22 9.19
C ASN A 11 -17.77 18.78 8.70
N ASP A 12 -18.80 19.33 9.30
CA ASP A 12 -20.19 19.18 8.84
C ASP A 12 -20.53 20.11 7.67
N TYR A 13 -19.77 19.95 6.59
CA TYR A 13 -19.87 20.80 5.42
C TYR A 13 -21.26 20.80 4.76
N PHE A 14 -22.03 19.75 4.94
CA PHE A 14 -23.38 19.59 4.38
C PHE A 14 -24.49 19.90 5.36
N ASP A 15 -24.16 20.40 6.56
CA ASP A 15 -25.11 20.80 7.58
C ASP A 15 -26.14 19.67 7.84
N TYR A 16 -25.63 18.53 8.29
CA TYR A 16 -26.46 17.33 8.48
C TYR A 16 -27.42 17.46 9.66
N ASP A 17 -27.08 18.25 10.67
CA ASP A 17 -27.95 18.51 11.80
C ASP A 17 -28.91 19.69 11.59
N GLY A 18 -28.68 20.49 10.51
CA GLY A 18 -29.54 21.56 10.08
C GLY A 18 -29.45 22.84 10.91
N ASP A 19 -28.32 23.06 11.59
CA ASP A 19 -28.09 24.22 12.45
C ASP A 19 -27.44 25.42 11.72
N CYS A 20 -27.11 25.24 10.44
CA CYS A 20 -26.44 26.21 9.55
C CYS A 20 -24.98 26.50 9.91
N VAL A 21 -24.29 25.65 10.69
CA VAL A 21 -22.88 25.79 11.06
C VAL A 21 -22.03 24.76 10.37
N VAL A 22 -21.61 25.01 9.15
CA VAL A 22 -20.85 24.08 8.28
C VAL A 22 -19.35 23.95 8.64
N THR A 23 -18.89 24.61 9.71
CA THR A 23 -17.47 24.62 10.11
C THR A 23 -17.19 23.79 11.35
N GLU A 24 -18.22 23.32 12.02
CA GLU A 24 -18.09 22.44 13.17
C GLU A 24 -17.70 21.00 12.75
N LEU A 25 -17.34 20.20 13.72
CA LEU A 25 -17.04 18.77 13.49
C LEU A 25 -18.34 17.96 13.54
N ARG A 26 -18.44 17.02 12.62
CA ARG A 26 -19.53 16.04 12.65
C ARG A 26 -19.41 15.13 13.86
N ASP A 27 -20.53 14.66 14.39
CA ASP A 27 -20.58 13.69 15.50
C ASP A 27 -19.84 12.39 15.16
N HIS A 28 -19.86 11.96 13.90
CA HIS A 28 -19.22 10.74 13.42
C HIS A 28 -18.25 11.05 12.30
N VAL A 29 -16.98 11.29 12.68
CA VAL A 29 -15.94 11.68 11.72
C VAL A 29 -15.31 10.46 11.04
N MET A 30 -15.14 9.36 11.75
CA MET A 30 -14.50 8.15 11.26
C MET A 30 -15.49 7.28 10.50
N GLY A 31 -15.08 6.79 9.34
CA GLY A 31 -15.85 5.79 8.58
C GLY A 31 -15.75 4.39 9.16
N ASP A 32 -16.61 3.49 8.67
CA ASP A 32 -16.61 2.09 9.11
C ASP A 32 -15.29 1.39 8.86
N VAL A 33 -14.76 0.72 9.89
CA VAL A 33 -13.68 -0.26 9.77
C VAL A 33 -14.33 -1.64 9.65
N TYR A 34 -14.46 -2.16 8.42
CA TYR A 34 -15.28 -3.35 8.17
C TYR A 34 -14.43 -4.62 7.93
N HIS A 35 -13.63 -4.66 6.85
CA HIS A 35 -12.77 -5.82 6.58
C HIS A 35 -11.31 -5.56 7.00
N SER A 36 -10.91 -4.32 7.19
CA SER A 36 -9.57 -3.98 7.65
C SER A 36 -9.34 -4.46 9.07
N GLN A 37 -8.24 -5.15 9.29
CA GLN A 37 -7.75 -5.42 10.64
C GLN A 37 -6.92 -4.24 11.14
N LEU A 38 -6.88 -4.08 12.46
CA LEU A 38 -6.00 -3.11 13.11
C LEU A 38 -4.59 -3.68 13.20
N VAL A 39 -3.59 -2.87 12.86
CA VAL A 39 -2.19 -3.24 12.98
C VAL A 39 -1.48 -2.25 13.89
N GLU A 40 -1.01 -2.71 15.05
CA GLU A 40 -0.17 -1.91 15.94
C GLU A 40 1.29 -2.04 15.53
N VAL A 41 1.97 -0.91 15.43
CA VAL A 41 3.40 -0.80 15.08
C VAL A 41 4.12 -0.02 16.16
N GLY A 42 4.98 -0.69 16.88
CA GLY A 42 5.86 -0.11 17.90
C GLY A 42 7.33 -0.14 17.47
N PRO A 43 8.27 -0.09 18.41
CA PRO A 43 9.69 -0.29 18.13
C PRO A 43 9.97 -1.59 17.38
N PRO A 44 10.97 -1.63 16.46
CA PRO A 44 11.32 -2.83 15.72
C PRO A 44 11.73 -3.96 16.66
N ASP A 45 11.17 -5.16 16.45
CA ASP A 45 11.42 -6.31 17.34
C ASP A 45 11.64 -7.65 16.63
N MET A 46 12.03 -7.63 15.36
CA MET A 46 12.30 -8.88 14.66
C MET A 46 13.54 -9.58 15.17
N ASN A 47 13.52 -10.92 15.11
CA ASN A 47 14.61 -11.76 15.56
C ASN A 47 15.88 -11.54 14.70
N ILE A 48 17.02 -11.43 15.38
CA ILE A 48 18.36 -11.32 14.79
C ILE A 48 19.25 -12.54 15.09
N ASP A 49 18.76 -13.49 15.90
CA ASP A 49 19.49 -14.70 16.21
C ASP A 49 19.47 -15.66 15.03
N PHE A 50 20.57 -15.71 14.34
CA PHE A 50 20.76 -16.68 13.27
C PHE A 50 21.08 -18.07 13.87
N LYS A 51 20.06 -18.90 13.97
CA LYS A 51 20.20 -20.34 14.28
C LYS A 51 19.66 -21.13 13.11
N SER A 52 20.53 -21.90 12.47
CA SER A 52 20.21 -22.92 11.46
C SER A 52 19.08 -22.54 10.47
N PHE A 53 19.45 -22.16 9.25
CA PHE A 53 18.56 -21.98 8.10
C PHE A 53 17.55 -20.82 8.14
N ASN A 54 17.63 -19.90 9.10
CA ASN A 54 16.81 -18.68 9.07
C ASN A 54 17.55 -17.58 8.31
N GLU A 55 17.39 -17.55 6.99
CA GLU A 55 18.04 -16.59 6.10
C GLU A 55 17.66 -15.14 6.42
N GLU A 56 16.43 -14.89 6.84
CA GLU A 56 16.00 -13.55 7.21
C GLU A 56 16.70 -13.04 8.47
N ALA A 57 16.84 -13.88 9.49
CA ALA A 57 17.57 -13.50 10.70
C ALA A 57 19.06 -13.29 10.40
N TYR A 58 19.66 -14.08 9.51
CA TYR A 58 21.02 -13.87 9.02
C TYR A 58 21.14 -12.53 8.29
N HIS A 59 20.23 -12.22 7.39
CA HIS A 59 20.22 -10.96 6.68
C HIS A 59 20.08 -9.77 7.63
N ARG A 60 19.21 -9.87 8.63
CA ARG A 60 19.04 -8.86 9.67
C ARG A 60 20.31 -8.68 10.51
N SER A 61 20.93 -9.77 10.95
CA SER A 61 22.15 -9.74 11.77
C SER A 61 23.32 -9.10 11.03
N THR A 62 23.50 -9.42 9.74
CA THR A 62 24.61 -8.93 8.91
C THR A 62 24.41 -7.51 8.37
N ARG A 63 23.17 -6.99 8.37
CA ARG A 63 22.83 -5.65 7.84
C ARG A 63 22.54 -4.62 8.94
N GLY A 64 22.96 -4.91 10.19
CA GLY A 64 22.91 -3.94 11.27
C GLY A 64 21.51 -3.66 11.81
N TYR A 65 20.58 -4.62 11.73
CA TYR A 65 19.23 -4.47 12.28
C TYR A 65 19.23 -4.23 13.80
N ALA A 66 20.21 -4.78 14.53
CA ALA A 66 20.37 -4.50 15.96
C ALA A 66 20.53 -3.00 16.25
N ARG A 67 21.26 -2.28 15.39
CA ARG A 67 21.41 -0.82 15.50
C ARG A 67 20.06 -0.12 15.22
N PHE A 68 19.33 -0.54 14.21
CA PHE A 68 18.00 -0.01 13.93
C PHE A 68 17.03 -0.18 15.10
N LYS A 69 17.06 -1.35 15.79
CA LYS A 69 16.29 -1.56 17.04
C LYS A 69 16.63 -0.52 18.11
N VAL A 70 17.91 -0.22 18.30
CA VAL A 70 18.37 0.78 19.29
C VAL A 70 17.94 2.19 18.88
N GLU A 71 18.13 2.56 17.62
CA GLU A 71 17.76 3.88 17.10
C GLU A 71 16.25 4.12 17.20
N GLN A 72 15.43 3.10 16.99
CA GLN A 72 13.97 3.16 17.03
C GLN A 72 13.36 2.69 18.35
N ALA A 73 14.14 2.49 19.40
CA ALA A 73 13.67 1.93 20.68
C ALA A 73 12.58 2.80 21.37
N LYS A 74 12.53 4.09 21.04
CA LYS A 74 11.55 5.05 21.59
C LYS A 74 10.44 5.41 20.58
N ARG A 75 10.33 4.69 19.47
CA ARG A 75 9.30 4.94 18.47
C ARG A 75 7.91 4.82 19.08
N GLN A 76 7.04 5.78 18.78
CA GLN A 76 5.65 5.78 19.20
C GLN A 76 4.94 4.53 18.69
N ASN A 77 4.16 3.89 19.56
CA ASN A 77 3.24 2.85 19.13
C ASN A 77 2.05 3.51 18.41
N VAL A 78 1.79 3.08 17.20
CA VAL A 78 0.72 3.59 16.35
C VAL A 78 -0.12 2.43 15.85
N ILE A 79 -1.44 2.60 15.91
CA ILE A 79 -2.42 1.68 15.33
C ILE A 79 -2.80 2.22 13.95
N TYR A 80 -2.67 1.39 12.93
CA TYR A 80 -3.12 1.69 11.58
C TYR A 80 -4.42 0.96 11.29
N ALA A 81 -5.41 1.70 10.79
CA ALA A 81 -6.74 1.20 10.47
C ALA A 81 -7.22 1.76 9.13
N GLY A 82 -7.58 0.90 8.19
CA GLY A 82 -8.25 1.33 6.97
C GLY A 82 -9.74 1.48 7.20
N ALA A 83 -10.33 2.56 6.70
CA ALA A 83 -11.76 2.83 6.82
C ALA A 83 -12.45 2.97 5.46
N ASN A 84 -13.75 2.68 5.44
CA ASN A 84 -14.59 2.82 4.25
C ASN A 84 -14.83 4.28 3.83
N SER A 85 -14.52 5.23 4.71
CA SER A 85 -14.42 6.66 4.35
C SER A 85 -13.29 6.97 3.36
N GLY A 86 -12.44 5.99 3.03
CA GLY A 86 -11.32 6.18 2.12
C GLY A 86 -10.03 6.63 2.80
N ILE A 87 -10.00 6.65 4.12
CA ILE A 87 -8.85 7.08 4.91
C ILE A 87 -8.19 5.86 5.56
N LEU A 88 -6.85 5.82 5.50
CA LEU A 88 -6.04 5.04 6.42
C LEU A 88 -5.75 5.94 7.62
N HIS A 89 -6.23 5.57 8.78
CA HIS A 89 -6.02 6.28 10.04
C HIS A 89 -4.76 5.78 10.75
N ALA A 90 -3.98 6.70 11.29
CA ALA A 90 -2.86 6.42 12.19
C ALA A 90 -3.20 7.00 13.57
N ILE A 91 -3.40 6.12 14.53
CA ILE A 91 -3.91 6.45 15.86
C ILE A 91 -2.84 6.13 16.91
N ALA A 92 -2.60 7.03 17.84
CA ALA A 92 -1.70 6.79 18.96
C ALA A 92 -2.22 5.62 19.82
N ALA A 93 -1.46 4.52 19.91
CA ALA A 93 -1.87 3.38 20.75
C ALA A 93 -1.79 3.69 22.25
N LYS A 94 -0.95 4.64 22.63
CA LYS A 94 -0.75 5.13 24.00
C LYS A 94 -0.25 6.56 23.97
N GLU A 95 -0.32 7.23 25.11
CA GLU A 95 0.24 8.58 25.28
C GLU A 95 1.74 8.62 24.90
N GLY A 96 2.13 9.67 24.17
CA GLY A 96 3.51 9.92 23.76
C GLY A 96 3.60 10.97 22.66
N ASN A 97 4.73 11.63 22.56
CA ASN A 97 5.03 12.65 21.55
C ASN A 97 3.96 13.76 21.38
N GLY A 98 3.23 14.07 22.47
CA GLY A 98 2.19 15.09 22.49
C GLY A 98 0.80 14.61 22.08
N TYR A 99 0.62 13.31 21.83
CA TYR A 99 -0.67 12.68 21.54
C TYR A 99 -1.16 11.85 22.73
N LEU A 100 -2.45 11.87 22.96
CA LEU A 100 -3.11 10.97 23.91
C LEU A 100 -3.38 9.61 23.25
N GLY A 101 -3.52 8.56 24.07
CA GLY A 101 -3.94 7.25 23.56
C GLY A 101 -5.34 7.32 22.93
N GLY A 102 -5.50 6.80 21.72
CA GLY A 102 -6.72 6.90 20.92
C GLY A 102 -6.82 8.14 20.03
N GLU A 103 -5.91 9.09 20.15
CA GLU A 103 -5.90 10.29 19.33
C GLU A 103 -5.34 9.99 17.92
N GLU A 104 -5.98 10.55 16.88
CA GLU A 104 -5.48 10.45 15.50
C GLU A 104 -4.24 11.32 15.32
N ILE A 105 -3.17 10.70 14.87
CA ILE A 105 -1.90 11.40 14.56
C ILE A 105 -1.96 11.99 13.16
N TRP A 106 -2.45 11.19 12.20
CA TRP A 106 -2.66 11.59 10.81
C TRP A 106 -3.60 10.62 10.08
N GLY A 107 -4.21 11.11 9.02
CA GLY A 107 -4.97 10.33 8.05
C GLY A 107 -4.31 10.37 6.67
N PHE A 108 -4.30 9.26 5.97
CA PHE A 108 -3.80 9.16 4.59
C PHE A 108 -4.90 8.71 3.65
N ILE A 109 -5.12 9.46 2.59
CA ILE A 109 -6.05 9.11 1.52
C ILE A 109 -5.24 8.62 0.32
N PRO A 110 -5.32 7.33 -0.02
CA PRO A 110 -4.63 6.81 -1.19
C PRO A 110 -5.05 7.52 -2.48
N PRO A 111 -4.13 7.86 -3.39
CA PRO A 111 -4.44 8.61 -4.61
C PRO A 111 -5.57 8.00 -5.45
N PHE A 112 -5.61 6.67 -5.56
CA PHE A 112 -6.62 5.98 -6.37
C PHE A 112 -7.95 5.75 -5.64
N VAL A 113 -7.97 5.85 -4.32
CA VAL A 113 -9.21 5.89 -3.52
C VAL A 113 -9.80 7.30 -3.54
N ALA A 114 -8.96 8.33 -3.58
CA ALA A 114 -9.38 9.73 -3.61
C ALA A 114 -10.38 10.04 -4.75
N ALA A 115 -10.24 9.38 -5.90
CA ALA A 115 -11.16 9.53 -7.03
C ALA A 115 -12.61 9.08 -6.71
N LYS A 116 -12.82 8.25 -5.68
CA LYS A 116 -14.14 7.78 -5.24
C LYS A 116 -14.79 8.66 -4.17
N LEU A 117 -14.02 9.52 -3.52
CA LEU A 117 -14.51 10.34 -2.41
C LEU A 117 -15.77 11.17 -2.74
N PRO A 118 -15.95 11.72 -3.97
CA PRO A 118 -17.18 12.40 -4.32
C PRO A 118 -18.43 11.51 -4.21
N GLN A 119 -18.28 10.19 -4.29
CA GLN A 119 -19.40 9.24 -4.15
C GLN A 119 -19.84 9.07 -2.69
N ILE A 120 -18.96 9.35 -1.72
CA ILE A 120 -19.29 9.31 -0.29
C ILE A 120 -20.26 10.44 0.04
N ILE A 121 -20.06 11.59 -0.59
CA ILE A 121 -20.85 12.78 -0.38
C ILE A 121 -22.01 12.75 -1.36
N ASN A 122 -23.15 12.26 -0.92
CA ASN A 122 -24.38 12.31 -1.71
C ASN A 122 -25.27 13.48 -1.23
N PRO A 123 -25.31 14.60 -1.94
CA PRO A 123 -26.15 15.75 -1.55
C PRO A 123 -27.67 15.47 -1.66
N GLU A 124 -28.04 14.38 -2.37
CA GLU A 124 -29.43 13.95 -2.51
C GLU A 124 -29.87 12.96 -1.42
N TYR A 125 -28.95 12.56 -0.53
CA TYR A 125 -29.27 11.66 0.55
C TYR A 125 -30.23 12.36 1.53
N ASP A 126 -31.36 11.70 1.77
CA ASP A 126 -32.45 12.27 2.58
C ASP A 126 -31.94 12.60 3.98
N LYS A 127 -31.92 13.89 4.31
CA LYS A 127 -31.59 14.40 5.65
C LYS A 127 -32.41 13.76 6.77
N SER A 128 -33.64 13.25 6.43
CA SER A 128 -34.53 12.57 7.38
C SER A 128 -33.97 11.22 7.88
N SER A 129 -33.01 10.63 7.21
CA SER A 129 -32.41 9.34 7.57
C SER A 129 -31.14 9.46 8.40
N GLY A 130 -30.82 10.63 8.96
CA GLY A 130 -29.70 10.82 9.87
C GLY A 130 -28.37 11.18 9.20
N GLY A 131 -28.44 11.84 8.03
CA GLY A 131 -27.27 12.47 7.43
C GLY A 131 -26.17 11.49 7.05
N GLY A 132 -26.52 10.45 6.33
CA GLY A 132 -25.57 9.40 6.01
C GLY A 132 -24.60 9.78 4.91
N THR A 133 -23.40 9.30 5.02
CA THR A 133 -22.51 9.14 3.90
C THR A 133 -22.97 7.94 3.08
N ASN A 134 -22.89 8.05 1.75
CA ASN A 134 -23.15 6.90 0.88
C ASN A 134 -22.08 5.82 1.18
N PRO A 135 -22.44 4.60 1.59
CA PRO A 135 -21.45 3.57 1.92
C PRO A 135 -20.66 3.18 0.66
N ILE A 136 -19.39 3.43 0.67
CA ILE A 136 -18.45 2.93 -0.32
C ILE A 136 -17.40 2.05 0.35
N PHE A 137 -16.72 1.24 -0.45
CA PHE A 137 -15.49 0.61 0.01
C PHE A 137 -14.32 1.52 -0.34
N GLY A 138 -13.62 2.01 0.67
CA GLY A 138 -12.45 2.88 0.55
C GLY A 138 -11.14 2.14 0.76
N VAL A 139 -10.56 2.22 1.97
CA VAL A 139 -9.40 1.44 2.39
C VAL A 139 -9.91 0.26 3.21
N ASP A 140 -10.29 -0.81 2.52
CA ASP A 140 -11.02 -1.94 3.12
C ASP A 140 -10.13 -3.19 3.36
N GLY A 141 -8.90 -3.17 2.89
CA GLY A 141 -7.94 -4.23 3.09
C GLY A 141 -7.14 -4.07 4.39
N SER A 142 -6.72 -5.19 4.98
CA SER A 142 -5.91 -5.17 6.20
C SER A 142 -4.49 -4.67 5.92
N PRO A 143 -4.00 -3.63 6.59
CA PRO A 143 -2.62 -3.19 6.48
C PRO A 143 -1.64 -4.29 6.91
N VAL A 144 -0.47 -4.32 6.29
CA VAL A 144 0.61 -5.26 6.63
C VAL A 144 1.89 -4.48 6.85
N ILE A 145 2.62 -4.84 7.91
CA ILE A 145 3.87 -4.18 8.27
C ILE A 145 5.07 -5.10 8.03
N HIS A 146 6.17 -4.54 7.55
CA HIS A 146 7.42 -5.27 7.39
C HIS A 146 8.62 -4.33 7.48
N ASP A 147 9.69 -4.77 8.15
CA ASP A 147 10.97 -4.05 8.15
C ASP A 147 11.83 -4.53 6.97
N ALA A 148 12.25 -3.61 6.12
CA ALA A 148 13.01 -3.88 4.92
C ALA A 148 14.32 -3.08 4.87
N PHE A 149 15.39 -3.70 4.33
CA PHE A 149 16.68 -3.03 4.12
C PHE A 149 16.77 -2.47 2.70
N ILE A 150 16.27 -1.26 2.52
CA ILE A 150 16.11 -0.62 1.21
C ILE A 150 16.66 0.81 1.21
N ARG A 151 16.70 1.42 0.02
CA ARG A 151 16.85 2.86 -0.12
C ARG A 151 15.49 3.51 0.09
N GLY A 152 15.38 4.38 1.08
CA GLY A 152 14.19 5.17 1.34
C GLY A 152 14.15 6.44 0.49
N TYR A 153 13.10 7.20 0.69
CA TYR A 153 12.98 8.56 0.17
C TYR A 153 13.06 9.56 1.32
N ASN A 154 13.60 10.74 1.05
CA ASN A 154 13.44 11.85 1.97
C ASN A 154 12.07 12.54 1.74
N PHE A 155 11.72 13.48 2.60
CA PHE A 155 10.42 14.19 2.51
C PHE A 155 10.27 15.05 1.24
N ARG A 156 11.35 15.28 0.48
CA ARG A 156 11.31 15.96 -0.83
C ARG A 156 11.06 14.98 -1.98
N GLY A 157 10.91 13.68 -1.68
CA GLY A 157 10.75 12.64 -2.69
C GLY A 157 12.05 12.25 -3.39
N GLU A 158 13.21 12.63 -2.85
CA GLU A 158 14.51 12.25 -3.39
C GLU A 158 14.94 10.90 -2.82
N LEU A 159 15.40 10.01 -3.69
CA LEU A 159 15.89 8.71 -3.30
C LEU A 159 17.21 8.83 -2.52
N GLU A 160 17.29 8.24 -1.34
CA GLU A 160 18.50 8.27 -0.51
C GLU A 160 19.67 7.54 -1.16
N GLY A 161 20.91 8.01 -0.88
CA GLY A 161 22.13 7.45 -1.48
C GLY A 161 22.45 6.02 -1.02
N SER A 162 22.08 5.64 0.20
CA SER A 162 22.40 4.34 0.79
C SER A 162 21.14 3.59 1.24
N ARG A 163 21.26 2.27 1.40
CA ARG A 163 20.23 1.44 2.02
C ARG A 163 20.27 1.59 3.53
N SER A 164 19.11 1.59 4.14
CA SER A 164 18.92 1.53 5.59
C SER A 164 17.69 0.67 5.91
N TRP A 165 17.53 0.30 7.15
CA TRP A 165 16.32 -0.36 7.60
C TRP A 165 15.19 0.64 7.65
N ARG A 166 14.05 0.22 7.11
CA ARG A 166 12.81 0.98 7.07
C ARG A 166 11.65 0.09 7.48
N THR A 167 10.74 0.66 8.23
CA THR A 167 9.46 0.01 8.53
C THR A 167 8.44 0.40 7.48
N LEU A 168 8.01 -0.54 6.69
CA LEU A 168 7.09 -0.34 5.56
C LEU A 168 5.70 -0.79 5.92
N LEU A 169 4.72 0.06 5.62
CA LEU A 169 3.30 -0.22 5.76
C LEU A 169 2.69 -0.44 4.37
N PHE A 170 2.29 -1.66 4.08
CA PHE A 170 1.56 -2.02 2.87
C PHE A 170 0.06 -1.91 3.15
N VAL A 171 -0.64 -1.14 2.34
CA VAL A 171 -2.05 -0.80 2.51
C VAL A 171 -2.83 -1.24 1.28
N PRO A 172 -3.37 -2.46 1.28
CA PRO A 172 -4.22 -2.93 0.18
C PRO A 172 -5.59 -2.24 0.27
N TYR A 173 -6.20 -1.95 -0.88
CA TYR A 173 -7.51 -1.29 -0.90
C TYR A 173 -8.66 -2.28 -0.68
N GLY A 174 -8.42 -3.59 -0.79
CA GLY A 174 -9.46 -4.60 -0.64
C GLY A 174 -10.60 -4.39 -1.64
N ARG A 175 -11.83 -4.32 -1.15
CA ARG A 175 -12.99 -3.98 -1.98
C ARG A 175 -12.99 -2.53 -2.49
N GLY A 176 -12.17 -1.67 -1.90
CA GLY A 176 -11.98 -0.30 -2.35
C GLY A 176 -11.31 -0.18 -3.72
N GLY A 177 -10.71 -1.26 -4.24
CA GLY A 177 -10.14 -1.28 -5.59
C GLY A 177 -9.00 -2.26 -5.75
N ALA A 178 -8.68 -2.59 -6.99
CA ALA A 178 -7.59 -3.50 -7.34
C ALA A 178 -6.24 -2.77 -7.25
N GLY A 179 -5.82 -2.42 -6.03
CA GLY A 179 -4.59 -1.68 -5.83
C GLY A 179 -4.13 -1.65 -4.38
N PHE A 180 -3.03 -0.95 -4.16
CA PHE A 180 -2.42 -0.76 -2.85
C PHE A 180 -1.60 0.53 -2.79
N SER A 181 -1.30 0.96 -1.57
CA SER A 181 -0.28 1.97 -1.27
C SER A 181 0.82 1.38 -0.40
N LEU A 182 2.04 1.89 -0.54
CA LEU A 182 3.18 1.58 0.31
C LEU A 182 3.66 2.87 0.96
N LEU A 183 3.76 2.85 2.28
CA LEU A 183 4.25 3.97 3.08
C LEU A 183 5.49 3.54 3.87
N ASP A 184 6.47 4.42 3.99
CA ASP A 184 7.53 4.32 4.98
C ASP A 184 7.04 4.99 6.27
N VAL A 185 6.89 4.19 7.32
CA VAL A 185 6.43 4.62 8.64
C VAL A 185 7.52 4.45 9.71
N THR A 186 8.77 4.47 9.29
CA THR A 186 9.93 4.42 10.19
C THR A 186 9.85 5.53 11.24
N ASP A 187 9.52 6.74 10.79
CA ASP A 187 9.18 7.88 11.66
C ASP A 187 7.66 8.11 11.58
N PRO A 188 6.86 7.55 12.51
CA PRO A 188 5.40 7.62 12.38
C PRO A 188 4.81 8.97 12.75
N ILE A 189 5.58 9.85 13.41
CA ILE A 189 5.10 11.16 13.91
C ILE A 189 5.55 12.28 12.97
N PRO A 190 4.62 13.03 12.35
CA PRO A 190 4.97 14.21 11.56
C PRO A 190 5.66 15.26 12.43
N SER A 191 6.88 15.64 12.07
CA SER A 191 7.64 16.67 12.78
C SER A 191 8.65 17.33 11.84
N GLY A 192 8.37 18.57 11.41
CA GLY A 192 9.22 19.29 10.47
C GLY A 192 9.41 18.51 9.16
N ASN A 193 10.62 18.01 8.95
CA ASN A 193 11.00 17.24 7.76
C ASN A 193 10.98 15.72 7.99
N ARG A 194 10.32 15.26 9.04
CA ARG A 194 10.16 13.85 9.39
C ARG A 194 8.69 13.48 9.40
N GLY A 195 8.42 12.21 9.26
CA GLY A 195 7.08 11.65 9.30
C GLY A 195 6.90 10.53 8.29
N PRO A 196 5.68 10.04 8.15
CA PRO A 196 5.37 9.00 7.17
C PRO A 196 5.59 9.53 5.75
N ILE A 197 6.14 8.66 4.88
CA ILE A 197 6.41 9.00 3.48
C ILE A 197 5.61 8.05 2.60
N HIS A 198 4.76 8.59 1.73
CA HIS A 198 4.17 7.83 0.64
C HIS A 198 5.26 7.45 -0.35
N MET A 199 5.47 6.16 -0.55
CA MET A 199 6.51 5.66 -1.46
C MET A 199 5.98 5.42 -2.86
N VAL A 200 4.86 4.71 -2.94
CA VAL A 200 4.21 4.36 -4.21
C VAL A 200 2.76 3.93 -3.96
N SER A 201 1.88 4.23 -4.89
CA SER A 201 0.58 3.58 -5.01
C SER A 201 0.42 2.98 -6.39
N VAL A 202 -0.19 1.80 -6.43
CA VAL A 202 -0.42 1.05 -7.67
C VAL A 202 -1.90 0.70 -7.76
N PHE A 203 -2.46 0.82 -8.96
CA PHE A 203 -3.86 0.49 -9.21
C PHE A 203 -4.03 -0.16 -10.58
N ASN A 204 -4.70 -1.31 -10.61
CA ASN A 204 -5.03 -2.00 -11.83
C ASN A 204 -6.32 -1.46 -12.44
N ASP A 205 -6.21 -0.57 -13.43
CA ASP A 205 -7.33 0.00 -14.18
C ASP A 205 -7.69 -0.93 -15.35
N ARG A 206 -8.37 -2.02 -15.04
CA ARG A 206 -8.78 -3.04 -16.03
C ARG A 206 -9.73 -2.51 -17.09
N ILE A 207 -10.53 -1.50 -16.76
CA ILE A 207 -11.50 -0.92 -17.70
C ILE A 207 -10.78 -0.25 -18.86
N ASN A 208 -9.66 0.41 -18.56
CA ASN A 208 -8.86 1.12 -19.55
C ASN A 208 -7.60 0.36 -19.96
N ASN A 209 -7.50 -0.92 -19.64
CA ASN A 209 -6.36 -1.78 -19.97
C ASN A 209 -5.00 -1.18 -19.57
N ARG A 210 -4.84 -0.74 -18.32
CA ARG A 210 -3.60 -0.12 -17.84
C ARG A 210 -3.39 -0.30 -16.34
N VAL A 211 -2.14 -0.20 -15.92
CA VAL A 211 -1.76 -0.01 -14.51
C VAL A 211 -1.44 1.44 -14.27
N LEU A 212 -2.05 2.03 -13.27
CA LEU A 212 -1.75 3.37 -12.81
C LEU A 212 -0.78 3.29 -11.63
N VAL A 213 0.20 4.19 -11.62
CA VAL A 213 1.16 4.29 -10.54
C VAL A 213 1.32 5.74 -10.13
N ALA A 214 1.12 6.00 -8.84
CA ALA A 214 1.46 7.27 -8.23
C ALA A 214 2.83 7.13 -7.54
N ASP A 215 3.77 7.99 -7.89
CA ASP A 215 5.11 8.02 -7.28
C ASP A 215 5.11 8.72 -5.91
N VAL A 216 6.28 8.82 -5.30
CA VAL A 216 6.49 9.48 -3.99
C VAL A 216 6.01 10.92 -3.94
N LEU A 217 5.96 11.62 -5.06
CA LEU A 217 5.45 12.99 -5.19
C LEU A 217 3.96 13.04 -5.58
N GLY A 218 3.29 11.88 -5.64
CA GLY A 218 1.89 11.78 -6.06
C GLY A 218 1.67 11.97 -7.56
N ARG A 219 2.72 11.98 -8.39
CA ARG A 219 2.59 12.08 -9.84
C ARG A 219 2.13 10.74 -10.40
N ILE A 220 1.05 10.77 -11.16
CA ILE A 220 0.45 9.55 -11.72
C ILE A 220 1.00 9.31 -13.12
N SER A 221 1.45 8.08 -13.35
CA SER A 221 1.80 7.54 -14.67
C SER A 221 0.94 6.31 -14.98
N ALA A 222 0.74 6.04 -16.26
CA ALA A 222 0.03 4.87 -16.74
C ALA A 222 0.97 3.95 -17.51
N ILE A 223 0.81 2.64 -17.30
CA ILE A 223 1.44 1.59 -18.09
C ILE A 223 0.31 0.87 -18.80
N GLU A 224 0.24 1.06 -20.11
CA GLU A 224 -0.80 0.44 -20.92
C GLU A 224 -0.56 -1.07 -21.05
N TYR A 225 -1.63 -1.86 -21.00
CA TYR A 225 -1.58 -3.24 -21.39
C TYR A 225 -1.43 -3.29 -22.90
N ASN A 226 -0.45 -4.02 -23.36
CA ASN A 226 -0.20 -4.13 -24.79
C ASN A 226 -0.12 -5.61 -25.18
N SER A 227 -0.92 -6.00 -26.17
CA SER A 227 -0.95 -7.35 -26.69
C SER A 227 0.35 -7.80 -27.34
N THR A 228 1.29 -6.90 -27.58
CA THR A 228 2.45 -7.22 -28.40
C THR A 228 3.80 -7.19 -27.72
N SER A 229 3.99 -6.56 -26.59
CA SER A 229 5.36 -6.55 -26.04
C SER A 229 5.58 -6.00 -24.63
N SER A 230 4.59 -5.45 -23.94
CA SER A 230 4.92 -4.76 -22.72
C SER A 230 3.83 -4.72 -21.65
N SER A 231 2.80 -5.50 -21.81
CA SER A 231 1.72 -5.50 -20.87
C SER A 231 2.02 -6.36 -19.67
N LEU A 232 2.17 -5.69 -18.56
CA LEU A 232 2.24 -6.31 -17.26
C LEU A 232 0.99 -7.13 -16.96
N MET A 233 -0.12 -6.88 -17.64
CA MET A 233 -1.40 -7.46 -17.28
C MET A 233 -2.42 -7.37 -18.42
N ASN A 234 -2.06 -7.68 -19.62
CA ASN A 234 -3.06 -8.11 -20.57
C ASN A 234 -3.63 -9.41 -19.98
N SER A 235 -4.88 -9.41 -19.57
CA SER A 235 -5.47 -10.55 -18.89
C SER A 235 -5.35 -11.84 -19.71
N ALA A 236 -5.47 -11.76 -21.01
CA ALA A 236 -5.33 -12.92 -21.89
C ALA A 236 -3.87 -13.41 -21.96
N GLU A 237 -2.89 -12.51 -22.08
CA GLU A 237 -1.47 -12.91 -22.13
C GLU A 237 -0.93 -13.29 -20.75
N GLY A 238 -1.41 -12.66 -19.68
CA GLY A 238 -1.08 -13.03 -18.32
C GLY A 238 -1.63 -14.40 -17.95
N GLU A 239 -2.84 -14.73 -18.36
CA GLU A 239 -3.44 -16.05 -18.22
C GLU A 239 -2.65 -17.09 -19.04
N VAL A 240 -2.38 -16.83 -20.30
CA VAL A 240 -1.58 -17.71 -21.17
C VAL A 240 -0.16 -17.89 -20.63
N ALA A 241 0.48 -16.84 -20.14
CA ALA A 241 1.82 -16.95 -19.55
C ALA A 241 1.81 -17.75 -18.23
N THR A 242 0.76 -17.61 -17.42
CA THR A 242 0.58 -18.38 -16.19
C THR A 242 0.27 -19.83 -16.48
N ASP A 243 -0.60 -20.09 -17.45
CA ASP A 243 -0.95 -21.45 -17.89
C ASP A 243 0.28 -22.14 -18.50
N ASN A 244 1.03 -21.46 -19.34
CA ASN A 244 2.28 -21.98 -19.90
C ASN A 244 3.33 -22.28 -18.84
N TYR A 245 3.43 -21.43 -17.81
CA TYR A 245 4.34 -21.66 -16.67
C TYR A 245 3.90 -22.89 -15.84
N ASN A 246 2.61 -23.01 -15.55
CA ASN A 246 2.07 -24.12 -14.79
C ASN A 246 2.22 -25.44 -15.55
N ASP A 247 1.93 -25.43 -16.85
CA ASP A 247 2.09 -26.59 -17.75
C ASP A 247 3.57 -27.01 -17.84
N ALA A 248 4.49 -26.06 -17.94
CA ALA A 248 5.91 -26.36 -17.95
C ALA A 248 6.43 -26.86 -16.60
N ARG A 249 5.89 -26.31 -15.48
CA ARG A 249 6.21 -26.79 -14.15
C ARG A 249 5.74 -28.23 -13.95
N GLU A 250 4.51 -28.55 -14.35
CA GLU A 250 4.00 -29.91 -14.34
C GLU A 250 4.91 -30.86 -15.13
N LYS A 251 5.33 -30.50 -16.32
CA LYS A 251 6.24 -31.31 -17.15
C LYS A 251 7.59 -31.59 -16.49
N THR A 252 8.12 -30.62 -15.73
CA THR A 252 9.39 -30.80 -14.99
C THR A 252 9.24 -31.61 -13.71
N GLU A 253 8.04 -31.67 -13.13
CA GLU A 253 7.74 -32.42 -11.90
C GLU A 253 7.34 -33.87 -12.17
N LEU A 254 7.09 -34.25 -13.43
CA LEU A 254 6.79 -35.64 -13.82
C LEU A 254 7.99 -36.56 -13.58
N ALA A 255 7.72 -37.85 -13.44
CA ALA A 255 8.79 -38.85 -13.39
C ALA A 255 9.57 -38.87 -14.72
N THR A 256 10.88 -39.02 -14.67
CA THR A 256 11.75 -39.04 -15.86
C THR A 256 11.41 -40.13 -16.88
N SER A 257 10.60 -41.09 -16.50
CA SER A 257 10.06 -42.15 -17.37
C SER A 257 8.73 -41.79 -18.03
N ASP A 258 8.12 -40.65 -17.64
CA ASP A 258 6.87 -40.18 -18.22
C ASP A 258 7.15 -39.60 -19.63
N PRO A 259 6.37 -39.97 -20.67
CA PRO A 259 6.57 -39.49 -22.04
C PRO A 259 6.35 -37.97 -22.18
N ASN A 260 5.69 -37.33 -21.21
CA ASN A 260 5.49 -35.88 -21.17
C ASN A 260 6.54 -35.15 -20.32
N TYR A 261 7.48 -35.88 -19.71
CA TYR A 261 8.57 -35.26 -18.95
C TYR A 261 9.47 -34.42 -19.83
N ASP A 262 9.71 -33.18 -19.42
CA ASP A 262 10.63 -32.26 -20.09
C ASP A 262 11.43 -31.46 -19.06
N ALA A 263 12.68 -31.84 -18.88
CA ALA A 263 13.59 -31.18 -17.95
C ALA A 263 13.85 -29.70 -18.27
N ASN A 264 13.65 -29.28 -19.53
CA ASN A 264 13.96 -27.95 -20.02
C ASN A 264 12.71 -27.06 -20.15
N ALA A 265 11.51 -27.60 -19.90
CA ALA A 265 10.26 -26.87 -20.12
C ALA A 265 10.21 -25.50 -19.42
N LEU A 266 10.71 -25.41 -18.18
CA LEU A 266 10.81 -24.13 -17.46
C LEU A 266 11.87 -23.19 -18.05
N THR A 267 12.96 -23.74 -18.59
CA THR A 267 14.03 -22.97 -19.23
C THR A 267 13.53 -22.37 -20.55
N ASP A 268 12.76 -23.10 -21.30
CA ASP A 268 12.17 -22.65 -22.56
C ASP A 268 11.13 -21.54 -22.36
N ILE A 269 10.36 -21.61 -21.29
CA ILE A 269 9.45 -20.51 -20.90
C ILE A 269 10.22 -19.29 -20.40
N ALA A 270 11.31 -19.47 -19.67
CA ALA A 270 12.15 -18.36 -19.21
C ALA A 270 12.83 -17.61 -20.38
N THR A 271 12.95 -18.21 -21.54
CA THR A 271 13.43 -17.58 -22.78
C THR A 271 12.31 -16.95 -23.61
N CYS A 272 11.05 -17.13 -23.21
CA CYS A 272 9.92 -16.49 -23.88
C CYS A 272 9.99 -14.96 -23.71
N SER A 273 9.99 -14.23 -24.82
CA SER A 273 10.17 -12.76 -24.85
C SER A 273 9.21 -12.01 -23.92
N THR A 274 7.98 -12.49 -23.78
CA THR A 274 6.95 -11.93 -22.89
C THR A 274 7.33 -11.99 -21.41
N ALA A 275 7.90 -13.08 -20.94
CA ALA A 275 8.31 -13.20 -19.52
C ALA A 275 9.55 -12.35 -19.22
N THR A 276 10.46 -12.22 -20.21
CA THR A 276 11.65 -11.37 -20.09
C THR A 276 11.27 -9.89 -20.11
N ASP A 277 10.35 -9.50 -20.98
CA ASP A 277 9.86 -8.13 -21.09
C ASP A 277 9.07 -7.72 -19.83
N PHE A 278 8.26 -8.62 -19.28
CA PHE A 278 7.58 -8.39 -18.00
C PHE A 278 8.57 -8.14 -16.86
N ARG A 279 9.58 -9.00 -16.69
CA ARG A 279 10.60 -8.83 -15.65
C ARG A 279 11.42 -7.57 -15.86
N THR A 280 11.78 -7.26 -17.08
CA THR A 280 12.57 -6.07 -17.41
C THR A 280 11.78 -4.81 -17.17
N GLN A 281 10.51 -4.76 -17.53
CA GLN A 281 9.65 -3.61 -17.31
C GLN A 281 9.26 -3.45 -15.85
N TRP A 282 8.91 -4.53 -15.16
CA TRP A 282 8.70 -4.51 -13.73
C TRP A 282 9.94 -4.01 -12.98
N ASN A 283 11.11 -4.53 -13.32
CA ASN A 283 12.37 -4.08 -12.75
C ASN A 283 12.68 -2.61 -13.10
N SER A 284 12.43 -2.17 -14.33
CA SER A 284 12.65 -0.78 -14.72
C SER A 284 11.69 0.16 -14.01
N PHE A 285 10.49 -0.29 -13.71
CA PHE A 285 9.46 0.49 -13.04
C PHE A 285 9.73 0.64 -11.53
N PHE A 286 9.99 -0.46 -10.84
CA PHE A 286 10.24 -0.45 -9.39
C PHE A 286 11.69 -0.19 -8.99
N TYR A 287 12.63 -0.35 -9.93
CA TYR A 287 14.07 -0.20 -9.68
C TYR A 287 14.73 0.89 -10.52
N LYS A 288 13.96 1.81 -11.08
CA LYS A 288 14.49 3.02 -11.74
C LYS A 288 15.35 3.81 -10.75
N GLY A 289 16.62 3.50 -10.71
CA GLY A 289 17.63 4.02 -9.77
C GLY A 289 18.72 3.02 -9.44
N ARG A 290 18.79 1.91 -10.15
CA ARG A 290 19.89 0.93 -10.06
C ARG A 290 20.88 0.96 -11.22
N THR A 291 20.89 2.01 -12.03
CA THR A 291 21.99 2.27 -12.98
C THR A 291 22.90 3.34 -12.39
#